data_b0e769f54fa7d33998cfb9a302d30eea
#
_entry.id   b0e769f54fa7d33998cfb9a302d30eea
#
_cell.length_a   1.000
_cell.length_b   1.000
_cell.length_c   1.000
_cell.angle_alpha   90.00
_cell.angle_beta   90.00
_cell.angle_gamma   90.00
#
_symmetry.space_group_name_H-M   'P 1'
#
loop_
_entity.id
_entity.type
_entity.pdbx_description
1 polymer ?
#
loop_
_entity_poly.entity_id
_entity_poly.type
_entity_poly.pdbx_seq_one_letter_code
_entity_poly.pdbx_strand_id
1 'polypeptide(L)'
;MPTRSRLSLPFLIPLLLACTALLALTASLLGGFPTGRIKAAPYTDTSADLPAEGAENPPPIACIVIDAGHGGEDGGTSSAAGVLEKDLNLSVAFALRDLLEAAGVPVVMTRTEDKLLYDRNVDFQGRKKVLDLAARRIVAEKTAAAAAESGGNSLFISIHMNAFPAPQYKGMQVWYGTGDPLSAEVAGSIQAASLAVMPENHRQIKAAGSNIYLLDRIKSPAVLVECGFLSNPAEAERLAREDYQRAVAAVVFVGTMGR
;
A
#
# COMPACT_ATOMS: atom_id res chain seq x y z
N MET A 1 33.70 10.45 -28.68
CA MET A 1 32.32 10.26 -29.15
C MET A 1 31.95 8.81 -28.99
N PRO A 2 31.04 8.41 -28.11
CA PRO A 2 30.62 7.01 -27.97
C PRO A 2 29.48 6.72 -28.96
N THR A 3 29.64 5.67 -29.74
CA THR A 3 28.71 5.15 -30.73
C THR A 3 27.49 4.51 -30.02
N ARG A 4 26.30 5.03 -30.26
CA ARG A 4 25.03 4.40 -29.85
C ARG A 4 24.79 3.15 -30.70
N SER A 5 24.87 1.97 -30.12
CA SER A 5 24.42 0.72 -30.72
C SER A 5 22.87 0.71 -30.75
N ARG A 6 22.27 0.80 -31.93
CA ARG A 6 20.85 0.54 -32.16
C ARG A 6 20.63 -0.98 -32.15
N LEU A 7 19.82 -1.48 -31.22
CA LEU A 7 19.32 -2.87 -31.31
C LEU A 7 18.50 -2.99 -32.60
N SER A 8 18.87 -3.94 -33.46
CA SER A 8 18.22 -4.17 -34.73
C SER A 8 16.88 -4.89 -34.57
N LEU A 9 15.86 -4.43 -35.30
CA LEU A 9 14.48 -4.92 -35.34
C LEU A 9 14.29 -6.46 -35.41
N PRO A 10 15.18 -7.27 -36.03
CA PRO A 10 15.01 -8.72 -36.13
C PRO A 10 15.13 -9.50 -34.80
N PHE A 11 15.61 -8.89 -33.70
CA PHE A 11 15.69 -9.55 -32.40
C PHE A 11 14.43 -9.40 -31.54
N LEU A 12 13.53 -8.47 -31.85
CA LEU A 12 12.29 -8.24 -31.11
C LEU A 12 11.16 -9.23 -31.47
N ILE A 13 11.12 -9.71 -32.70
CA ILE A 13 10.07 -10.62 -33.20
C ILE A 13 10.11 -12.00 -32.52
N PRO A 14 11.27 -12.69 -32.38
CA PRO A 14 11.30 -13.98 -31.70
C PRO A 14 11.02 -13.89 -30.19
N LEU A 15 11.33 -12.76 -29.54
CA LEU A 15 11.01 -12.54 -28.12
C LEU A 15 9.50 -12.41 -27.89
N LEU A 16 8.78 -11.69 -28.77
CA LEU A 16 7.32 -11.57 -28.70
C LEU A 16 6.62 -12.93 -28.92
N LEU A 17 7.11 -13.74 -29.87
CA LEU A 17 6.57 -15.07 -30.13
C LEU A 17 6.83 -16.06 -29.00
N ALA A 18 7.97 -15.95 -28.30
CA ALA A 18 8.26 -16.76 -27.12
C ALA A 18 7.35 -16.41 -25.93
N CYS A 19 7.02 -15.13 -25.72
CA CYS A 19 6.09 -14.72 -24.67
C CYS A 19 4.65 -15.19 -24.95
N THR A 20 4.18 -15.16 -26.19
CA THR A 20 2.84 -15.66 -26.54
C THR A 20 2.72 -17.18 -26.45
N ALA A 21 3.79 -17.93 -26.77
CA ALA A 21 3.82 -19.38 -26.60
C ALA A 21 3.84 -19.80 -25.12
N LEU A 22 4.51 -19.05 -24.26
CA LEU A 22 4.55 -19.32 -22.80
C LEU A 22 3.18 -19.07 -22.15
N LEU A 23 2.45 -18.02 -22.57
CA LEU A 23 1.08 -17.73 -22.13
C LEU A 23 0.07 -18.81 -22.59
N ALA A 24 0.24 -19.37 -23.79
CA ALA A 24 -0.62 -20.44 -24.28
C ALA A 24 -0.37 -21.78 -23.55
N LEU A 25 0.88 -22.06 -23.15
CA LEU A 25 1.25 -23.28 -22.43
C LEU A 25 0.74 -23.29 -20.99
N THR A 26 0.73 -22.12 -20.31
CA THR A 26 0.18 -21.99 -18.96
C THR A 26 -1.35 -22.13 -18.93
N ALA A 27 -2.05 -21.71 -19.98
CA ALA A 27 -3.50 -21.88 -20.11
C ALA A 27 -3.91 -23.35 -20.32
N SER A 28 -3.05 -24.18 -20.91
CA SER A 28 -3.32 -25.61 -21.15
C SER A 28 -3.06 -26.50 -19.94
N LEU A 29 -2.27 -26.04 -18.96
CA LEU A 29 -1.96 -26.77 -17.72
C LEU A 29 -2.96 -26.51 -16.57
N LEU A 30 -3.76 -25.44 -16.69
CA LEU A 30 -4.85 -25.14 -15.78
C LEU A 30 -6.14 -25.66 -16.41
N GLY A 31 -6.57 -26.87 -16.03
CA GLY A 31 -7.75 -27.56 -16.55
C GLY A 31 -8.98 -26.66 -16.71
N GLY A 32 -9.67 -26.84 -17.83
CA GLY A 32 -10.70 -25.99 -18.41
C GLY A 32 -11.69 -25.38 -17.41
N PHE A 33 -11.83 -24.08 -17.51
CA PHE A 33 -12.91 -23.36 -16.85
C PHE A 33 -14.25 -23.69 -17.51
N PRO A 34 -15.32 -23.98 -16.75
CA PRO A 34 -16.64 -24.19 -17.33
C PRO A 34 -17.13 -22.89 -17.96
N THR A 35 -17.42 -22.92 -19.26
CA THR A 35 -18.04 -21.82 -20.01
C THR A 35 -19.53 -21.71 -19.64
N GLY A 36 -19.83 -21.27 -18.42
CA GLY A 36 -21.17 -20.85 -18.03
C GLY A 36 -21.46 -19.50 -18.70
N ARG A 37 -22.48 -19.46 -19.58
CA ARG A 37 -23.01 -18.20 -20.11
C ARG A 37 -23.51 -17.35 -18.96
N ILE A 38 -22.77 -16.31 -18.60
CA ILE A 38 -23.25 -15.25 -17.69
C ILE A 38 -24.31 -14.48 -18.47
N LYS A 39 -25.59 -14.62 -18.08
CA LYS A 39 -26.65 -13.72 -18.55
C LYS A 39 -26.33 -12.34 -17.97
N ALA A 40 -25.93 -11.41 -18.84
CA ALA A 40 -25.83 -10.00 -18.48
C ALA A 40 -27.21 -9.53 -17.99
N ALA A 41 -27.29 -9.03 -16.76
CA ALA A 41 -28.43 -8.26 -16.29
C ALA A 41 -28.56 -6.99 -17.13
N PRO A 42 -29.76 -6.47 -17.43
CA PRO A 42 -29.91 -5.24 -18.16
C PRO A 42 -29.23 -4.10 -17.39
N TYR A 43 -28.28 -3.44 -18.01
CA TYR A 43 -27.66 -2.22 -17.54
C TYR A 43 -28.74 -1.14 -17.58
N THR A 44 -29.25 -0.72 -16.43
CA THR A 44 -30.04 0.50 -16.31
C THR A 44 -29.08 1.67 -16.38
N ASP A 45 -29.11 2.40 -17.48
CA ASP A 45 -28.45 3.68 -17.66
C ASP A 45 -28.99 4.68 -16.60
N THR A 46 -28.33 4.67 -15.45
CA THR A 46 -28.36 5.83 -14.57
C THR A 46 -27.29 6.75 -15.12
N SER A 47 -27.70 7.76 -15.88
CA SER A 47 -26.90 8.92 -16.21
C SER A 47 -26.38 9.55 -14.92
N ALA A 48 -25.31 8.97 -14.38
CA ALA A 48 -24.50 9.62 -13.38
C ALA A 48 -23.91 10.85 -14.05
N ASP A 49 -24.19 12.03 -13.50
CA ASP A 49 -23.66 13.30 -13.95
C ASP A 49 -22.17 13.16 -14.27
N LEU A 50 -21.85 13.40 -15.55
CA LEU A 50 -20.47 13.55 -15.98
C LEU A 50 -19.86 14.67 -15.11
N PRO A 51 -18.67 14.51 -14.55
CA PRO A 51 -18.02 15.59 -13.83
C PRO A 51 -17.97 16.81 -14.72
N ALA A 52 -18.30 17.97 -14.16
CA ALA A 52 -18.34 19.24 -14.85
C ALA A 52 -17.04 19.43 -15.65
N GLU A 53 -17.17 19.79 -16.94
CA GLU A 53 -16.03 20.22 -17.79
C GLU A 53 -15.31 21.34 -17.06
N GLY A 54 -14.07 21.09 -16.59
CA GLY A 54 -13.24 22.05 -15.90
C GLY A 54 -12.56 21.54 -14.61
N ALA A 55 -12.80 20.31 -14.17
CA ALA A 55 -12.01 19.72 -13.09
C ALA A 55 -10.61 19.42 -13.63
N GLU A 56 -9.61 20.22 -13.25
CA GLU A 56 -8.20 19.90 -13.51
C GLU A 56 -7.92 18.51 -12.93
N ASN A 57 -7.31 17.63 -13.74
CA ASN A 57 -6.86 16.33 -13.24
C ASN A 57 -5.95 16.56 -12.03
N PRO A 58 -6.11 15.81 -10.94
CA PRO A 58 -5.23 15.96 -9.79
C PRO A 58 -3.78 15.74 -10.24
N PRO A 59 -2.81 16.47 -9.65
CA PRO A 59 -1.42 16.34 -10.02
C PRO A 59 -0.95 14.87 -9.85
N PRO A 60 -0.08 14.38 -10.74
CA PRO A 60 0.37 12.99 -10.69
C PRO A 60 1.13 12.71 -9.39
N ILE A 61 1.07 11.47 -8.88
CA ILE A 61 1.91 11.05 -7.76
C ILE A 61 3.35 10.95 -8.23
N ALA A 62 4.18 11.89 -7.78
CA ALA A 62 5.60 11.98 -8.12
C ALA A 62 6.49 11.15 -7.17
N CYS A 63 6.02 10.90 -5.93
CA CYS A 63 6.76 10.16 -4.92
C CYS A 63 5.82 9.49 -3.92
N ILE A 64 6.21 8.34 -3.39
CA ILE A 64 5.47 7.64 -2.32
C ILE A 64 6.31 7.63 -1.05
N VAL A 65 5.68 8.06 0.07
CA VAL A 65 6.25 7.90 1.40
C VAL A 65 5.70 6.62 2.01
N ILE A 66 6.57 5.66 2.31
CA ILE A 66 6.20 4.44 3.04
C ILE A 66 6.57 4.62 4.50
N ASP A 67 5.58 4.53 5.36
CA ASP A 67 5.74 4.57 6.80
C ASP A 67 5.59 3.15 7.37
N ALA A 68 6.69 2.58 7.88
CA ALA A 68 6.64 1.34 8.64
C ALA A 68 6.28 1.69 10.09
N GLY A 69 5.04 1.46 10.48
CA GLY A 69 4.54 1.80 11.81
C GLY A 69 5.37 1.24 12.95
N HIS A 70 5.38 1.91 14.12
CA HIS A 70 6.16 1.53 15.29
C HIS A 70 7.67 1.49 15.08
N GLY A 71 8.43 0.87 15.98
CA GLY A 71 9.88 0.69 15.90
C GLY A 71 10.59 0.91 17.23
N GLY A 72 11.81 0.37 17.35
CA GLY A 72 12.61 0.44 18.58
C GLY A 72 11.87 -0.13 19.78
N GLU A 73 11.71 0.69 20.80
CA GLU A 73 10.99 0.32 22.04
C GLU A 73 9.45 0.30 21.92
N ASP A 74 8.87 0.89 20.86
CA ASP A 74 7.45 0.73 20.51
C ASP A 74 7.29 -0.50 19.62
N GLY A 75 6.96 -1.63 20.23
CA GLY A 75 6.74 -2.90 19.51
C GLY A 75 5.43 -2.95 18.71
N GLY A 76 4.50 -2.01 18.95
CA GLY A 76 3.12 -2.13 18.50
C GLY A 76 2.38 -3.25 19.25
N THR A 77 1.45 -3.92 18.57
CA THR A 77 0.82 -5.13 19.10
C THR A 77 1.71 -6.36 18.88
N SER A 78 1.33 -7.49 19.47
CA SER A 78 2.02 -8.77 19.28
C SER A 78 1.03 -9.92 19.14
N SER A 79 1.44 -10.96 18.40
CA SER A 79 0.71 -12.22 18.38
C SER A 79 0.92 -13.01 19.67
N ALA A 80 0.08 -14.03 19.90
CA ALA A 80 0.26 -14.96 21.01
C ALA A 80 1.61 -15.72 20.98
N ALA A 81 2.23 -15.84 19.81
CA ALA A 81 3.55 -16.43 19.61
C ALA A 81 4.70 -15.42 19.80
N GLY A 82 4.41 -14.17 20.17
CA GLY A 82 5.41 -13.14 20.41
C GLY A 82 5.95 -12.43 19.17
N VAL A 83 5.32 -12.61 18.00
CA VAL A 83 5.68 -11.87 16.78
C VAL A 83 5.25 -10.42 16.95
N LEU A 84 6.18 -9.48 16.82
CA LEU A 84 5.94 -8.05 17.02
C LEU A 84 5.43 -7.38 15.73
N GLU A 85 4.48 -6.49 15.88
CA GLU A 85 3.93 -5.69 14.78
C GLU A 85 4.99 -4.89 14.04
N LYS A 86 5.90 -4.22 14.77
CA LYS A 86 6.96 -3.38 14.19
C LYS A 86 7.84 -4.09 13.17
N ASP A 87 8.11 -5.39 13.40
CA ASP A 87 8.97 -6.19 12.55
C ASP A 87 8.25 -6.57 11.25
N LEU A 88 6.98 -6.95 11.34
CA LEU A 88 6.13 -7.23 10.20
C LEU A 88 5.88 -5.97 9.35
N ASN A 89 5.63 -4.83 10.01
CA ASN A 89 5.45 -3.55 9.33
C ASN A 89 6.68 -3.20 8.48
N LEU A 90 7.88 -3.38 9.03
CA LEU A 90 9.12 -3.09 8.33
C LEU A 90 9.35 -4.05 7.15
N SER A 91 9.05 -5.33 7.35
CA SER A 91 9.20 -6.36 6.31
C SER A 91 8.26 -6.11 5.12
N VAL A 92 6.97 -5.85 5.38
CA VAL A 92 5.98 -5.51 4.33
C VAL A 92 6.36 -4.19 3.65
N ALA A 93 6.83 -3.19 4.41
CA ALA A 93 7.25 -1.90 3.87
C ALA A 93 8.45 -2.03 2.91
N PHE A 94 9.43 -2.88 3.22
CA PHE A 94 10.53 -3.17 2.30
C PHE A 94 10.06 -3.86 1.02
N ALA A 95 9.20 -4.88 1.14
CA ALA A 95 8.66 -5.55 -0.03
C ALA A 95 7.84 -4.60 -0.93
N LEU A 96 7.09 -3.67 -0.34
CA LEU A 96 6.35 -2.63 -1.07
C LEU A 96 7.30 -1.64 -1.76
N ARG A 97 8.35 -1.18 -1.06
CA ARG A 97 9.38 -0.32 -1.63
C ARG A 97 9.99 -0.96 -2.88
N ASP A 98 10.42 -2.21 -2.76
CA ASP A 98 11.11 -2.91 -3.86
C ASP A 98 10.21 -3.03 -5.10
N LEU A 99 8.89 -3.24 -4.92
CA LEU A 99 7.93 -3.26 -6.03
C LEU A 99 7.75 -1.88 -6.67
N LEU A 100 7.64 -0.82 -5.87
CA LEU A 100 7.46 0.55 -6.36
C LEU A 100 8.71 1.05 -7.09
N GLU A 101 9.91 0.83 -6.53
CA GLU A 101 11.18 1.20 -7.15
C GLU A 101 11.41 0.42 -8.45
N ALA A 102 11.07 -0.87 -8.50
CA ALA A 102 11.12 -1.67 -9.73
C ALA A 102 10.16 -1.14 -10.81
N ALA A 103 9.05 -0.52 -10.42
CA ALA A 103 8.11 0.16 -11.32
C ALA A 103 8.55 1.61 -11.68
N GLY A 104 9.71 2.07 -11.20
CA GLY A 104 10.24 3.41 -11.47
C GLY A 104 9.61 4.52 -10.63
N VAL A 105 8.90 4.18 -9.54
CA VAL A 105 8.28 5.15 -8.64
C VAL A 105 9.28 5.54 -7.53
N PRO A 106 9.61 6.82 -7.35
CA PRO A 106 10.46 7.28 -6.26
C PRO A 106 9.82 6.99 -4.89
N VAL A 107 10.59 6.44 -3.97
CA VAL A 107 10.14 6.08 -2.62
C VAL A 107 10.98 6.75 -1.55
N VAL A 108 10.32 7.26 -0.51
CA VAL A 108 10.93 7.69 0.74
C VAL A 108 10.39 6.83 1.88
N MET A 109 11.26 6.19 2.64
CA MET A 109 10.84 5.44 3.84
C MET A 109 11.01 6.29 5.10
N THR A 110 10.06 6.22 6.03
CA THR A 110 10.20 6.91 7.32
C THR A 110 11.29 6.26 8.18
N ARG A 111 11.42 4.93 8.15
CA ARG A 111 12.51 4.16 8.77
C ARG A 111 12.90 2.98 7.89
N THR A 112 14.17 2.61 7.95
CA THR A 112 14.76 1.43 7.29
C THR A 112 15.42 0.47 8.27
N GLU A 113 15.22 0.70 9.56
CA GLU A 113 15.75 -0.13 10.66
C GLU A 113 14.79 -0.11 11.86
N ASP A 114 15.04 -0.96 12.85
CA ASP A 114 14.24 -1.02 14.08
C ASP A 114 14.59 0.13 15.02
N LYS A 115 13.95 1.28 14.80
CA LYS A 115 14.13 2.49 15.62
C LYS A 115 12.89 3.35 15.70
N LEU A 116 12.79 4.19 16.73
CA LEU A 116 11.95 5.38 16.77
C LEU A 116 12.68 6.57 16.10
N LEU A 117 11.94 7.48 15.51
CA LEU A 117 12.49 8.59 14.71
C LEU A 117 12.72 9.89 15.49
N TYR A 118 12.33 9.94 16.77
CA TYR A 118 12.57 11.15 17.58
C TYR A 118 14.06 11.35 17.86
N ASP A 119 14.46 12.63 17.99
CA ASP A 119 15.82 12.98 18.37
C ASP A 119 16.07 12.57 19.85
N ARG A 120 16.98 11.62 20.06
CA ARG A 120 17.32 11.09 21.39
C ARG A 120 18.04 12.11 22.29
N ASN A 121 18.54 13.21 21.73
CA ASN A 121 19.17 14.30 22.47
C ASN A 121 18.15 15.27 23.07
N VAL A 122 16.88 15.17 22.70
CA VAL A 122 15.80 15.99 23.24
C VAL A 122 15.24 15.33 24.49
N ASP A 123 15.01 16.09 25.56
CA ASP A 123 14.29 15.61 26.72
C ASP A 123 12.84 15.24 26.32
N PHE A 124 12.56 13.95 26.24
CA PHE A 124 11.27 13.45 25.77
C PHE A 124 10.17 13.44 26.85
N GLN A 125 10.51 13.58 28.16
CA GLN A 125 9.56 13.68 29.26
C GLN A 125 8.38 12.66 29.17
N GLY A 126 8.66 11.41 28.83
CA GLY A 126 7.64 10.37 28.61
C GLY A 126 6.84 10.47 27.30
N ARG A 127 7.14 11.42 26.40
CA ARG A 127 6.39 11.68 25.16
C ARG A 127 7.04 11.08 23.91
N LYS A 128 7.84 10.02 24.03
CA LYS A 128 8.57 9.39 22.91
C LYS A 128 7.68 9.11 21.70
N LYS A 129 6.51 8.51 21.91
CA LYS A 129 5.55 8.22 20.84
C LYS A 129 5.05 9.49 20.13
N VAL A 130 4.80 10.56 20.86
CA VAL A 130 4.36 11.84 20.28
C VAL A 130 5.46 12.44 19.42
N LEU A 131 6.71 12.38 19.87
CA LEU A 131 7.87 12.89 19.13
C LEU A 131 8.15 12.03 17.89
N ASP A 132 8.01 10.71 17.98
CA ASP A 132 8.16 9.79 16.87
C ASP A 132 7.10 10.07 15.78
N LEU A 133 5.82 10.18 16.14
CA LEU A 133 4.75 10.53 15.22
C LEU A 133 4.97 11.90 14.58
N ALA A 134 5.46 12.88 15.33
CA ALA A 134 5.79 14.20 14.79
C ALA A 134 6.94 14.12 13.77
N ALA A 135 7.97 13.30 14.03
CA ALA A 135 9.07 13.10 13.10
C ALA A 135 8.60 12.43 11.79
N ARG A 136 7.73 11.41 11.87
CA ARG A 136 7.12 10.75 10.69
C ARG A 136 6.31 11.76 9.85
N ARG A 137 5.51 12.60 10.51
CA ARG A 137 4.76 13.67 9.85
C ARG A 137 5.69 14.65 9.11
N ILE A 138 6.79 15.05 9.74
CA ILE A 138 7.77 15.95 9.10
C ILE A 138 8.37 15.32 7.84
N VAL A 139 8.66 14.01 7.83
CA VAL A 139 9.11 13.31 6.62
C VAL A 139 8.06 13.41 5.51
N ALA A 140 6.80 13.11 5.83
CA ALA A 140 5.70 13.20 4.85
C ALA A 140 5.52 14.62 4.31
N GLU A 141 5.51 15.64 5.17
CA GLU A 141 5.32 17.04 4.77
C GLU A 141 6.46 17.57 3.91
N LYS A 142 7.73 17.24 4.25
CA LYS A 142 8.88 17.61 3.44
C LYS A 142 8.85 16.96 2.06
N THR A 143 8.47 15.69 2.00
CA THR A 143 8.34 14.98 0.71
C THR A 143 7.20 15.56 -0.12
N ALA A 144 6.06 15.91 0.50
CA ALA A 144 4.96 16.54 -0.19
C ALA A 144 5.33 17.93 -0.75
N ALA A 145 6.07 18.73 0.01
CA ALA A 145 6.56 20.01 -0.46
C ALA A 145 7.51 19.87 -1.68
N ALA A 146 8.47 18.94 -1.62
CA ALA A 146 9.38 18.67 -2.74
C ALA A 146 8.64 18.14 -3.99
N ALA A 147 7.62 17.30 -3.82
CA ALA A 147 6.79 16.82 -4.92
C ALA A 147 6.01 17.96 -5.57
N ALA A 148 5.45 18.88 -4.77
CA ALA A 148 4.71 20.03 -5.26
C ALA A 148 5.60 21.01 -6.04
N GLU A 149 6.86 21.23 -5.64
CA GLU A 149 7.84 22.01 -6.41
C GLU A 149 8.09 21.44 -7.81
N SER A 150 7.92 20.13 -7.98
CA SER A 150 8.04 19.42 -9.26
C SER A 150 6.71 19.35 -10.05
N GLY A 151 5.65 20.00 -9.56
CA GLY A 151 4.32 19.95 -10.18
C GLY A 151 3.56 18.65 -9.94
N GLY A 152 4.01 17.82 -9.01
CA GLY A 152 3.37 16.56 -8.63
C GLY A 152 2.80 16.57 -7.21
N ASN A 153 2.33 15.40 -6.77
CA ASN A 153 1.87 15.18 -5.41
C ASN A 153 2.66 14.01 -4.78
N SER A 154 2.62 13.88 -3.46
CA SER A 154 3.13 12.70 -2.77
C SER A 154 1.97 11.90 -2.19
N LEU A 155 2.12 10.57 -2.12
CA LEU A 155 1.20 9.68 -1.42
C LEU A 155 1.87 9.10 -0.18
N PHE A 156 1.24 9.23 0.98
CA PHE A 156 1.70 8.63 2.23
C PHE A 156 0.97 7.29 2.47
N ILE A 157 1.73 6.20 2.65
CA ILE A 157 1.21 4.86 2.94
C ILE A 157 1.83 4.37 4.25
N SER A 158 1.03 4.26 5.32
CA SER A 158 1.46 3.69 6.59
C SER A 158 1.07 2.21 6.67
N ILE A 159 2.01 1.36 7.03
CA ILE A 159 1.85 -0.10 7.13
C ILE A 159 1.77 -0.48 8.61
N HIS A 160 0.69 -1.18 8.96
CA HIS A 160 0.36 -1.62 10.31
C HIS A 160 -0.23 -3.03 10.35
N MET A 161 -0.29 -3.61 11.55
CA MET A 161 -1.05 -4.81 11.87
C MET A 161 -2.08 -4.49 12.94
N ASN A 162 -3.28 -5.00 12.75
CA ASN A 162 -4.39 -4.77 13.67
C ASN A 162 -4.36 -5.75 14.86
N ALA A 163 -5.04 -5.38 15.94
CA ALA A 163 -5.39 -6.27 17.03
C ALA A 163 -6.74 -5.89 17.62
N PHE A 164 -7.48 -6.90 18.09
CA PHE A 164 -8.73 -6.70 18.79
C PHE A 164 -8.92 -7.81 19.85
N PRO A 165 -9.55 -7.52 21.02
CA PRO A 165 -9.72 -8.52 22.07
C PRO A 165 -10.44 -9.79 21.65
N ALA A 166 -11.34 -9.71 20.65
CA ALA A 166 -12.05 -10.87 20.12
C ALA A 166 -11.29 -11.47 18.94
N PRO A 167 -10.75 -12.69 19.04
CA PRO A 167 -9.80 -13.27 18.08
C PRO A 167 -10.43 -13.69 16.75
N GLN A 168 -11.75 -13.66 16.60
CA GLN A 168 -12.44 -13.94 15.34
C GLN A 168 -12.33 -12.82 14.30
N TYR A 169 -11.91 -11.62 14.70
CA TYR A 169 -11.69 -10.53 13.76
C TYR A 169 -10.52 -10.83 12.84
N LYS A 170 -10.71 -10.61 11.53
CA LYS A 170 -9.75 -10.91 10.46
C LYS A 170 -9.88 -9.94 9.29
N GLY A 171 -8.89 -9.97 8.39
CA GLY A 171 -8.89 -9.30 7.11
C GLY A 171 -8.23 -7.94 7.12
N MET A 172 -7.70 -7.54 5.99
CA MET A 172 -7.10 -6.22 5.75
C MET A 172 -8.16 -5.12 5.86
N GLN A 173 -7.81 -4.00 6.46
CA GLN A 173 -8.63 -2.79 6.50
C GLN A 173 -7.82 -1.56 6.18
N VAL A 174 -8.30 -0.73 5.25
CA VAL A 174 -7.62 0.52 4.89
C VAL A 174 -8.36 1.71 5.48
N TRP A 175 -7.61 2.55 6.20
CA TRP A 175 -8.04 3.84 6.69
C TRP A 175 -7.49 4.93 5.77
N TYR A 176 -8.23 6.02 5.57
CA TYR A 176 -7.81 7.13 4.74
C TYR A 176 -7.91 8.48 5.44
N GLY A 177 -6.96 9.36 5.15
CA GLY A 177 -6.97 10.74 5.59
C GLY A 177 -8.01 11.56 4.84
N THR A 178 -8.64 12.51 5.53
CA THR A 178 -9.66 13.39 4.93
C THR A 178 -9.07 14.70 4.39
N GLY A 179 -7.74 14.84 4.41
CA GLY A 179 -7.03 16.03 3.94
C GLY A 179 -6.99 16.18 2.42
N ASP A 180 -7.13 15.07 1.69
CA ASP A 180 -7.12 15.03 0.23
C ASP A 180 -8.08 13.92 -0.26
N PRO A 181 -8.98 14.20 -1.23
CA PRO A 181 -9.97 13.24 -1.72
C PRO A 181 -9.36 11.99 -2.35
N LEU A 182 -8.17 12.08 -2.95
CA LEU A 182 -7.45 10.94 -3.53
C LEU A 182 -7.15 9.86 -2.49
N SER A 183 -7.09 10.21 -1.19
CA SER A 183 -6.89 9.23 -0.10
C SER A 183 -7.98 8.14 -0.09
N ALA A 184 -9.24 8.52 -0.30
CA ALA A 184 -10.37 7.59 -0.31
C ALA A 184 -10.33 6.67 -1.55
N GLU A 185 -9.94 7.20 -2.70
CA GLU A 185 -9.80 6.43 -3.95
C GLU A 185 -8.71 5.38 -3.82
N VAL A 186 -7.52 5.78 -3.34
CA VAL A 186 -6.40 4.88 -3.08
C VAL A 186 -6.79 3.79 -2.07
N ALA A 187 -7.44 4.18 -0.97
CA ALA A 187 -7.90 3.23 0.04
C ALA A 187 -8.89 2.21 -0.54
N GLY A 188 -9.84 2.67 -1.37
CA GLY A 188 -10.80 1.81 -2.05
C GLY A 188 -10.14 0.81 -2.99
N SER A 189 -9.17 1.25 -3.77
CA SER A 189 -8.40 0.41 -4.69
C SER A 189 -7.56 -0.64 -3.96
N ILE A 190 -6.87 -0.27 -2.87
CA ILE A 190 -6.11 -1.22 -2.04
C ILE A 190 -7.05 -2.23 -1.37
N GLN A 191 -8.18 -1.76 -0.82
CA GLN A 191 -9.17 -2.62 -0.18
C GLN A 191 -9.75 -3.64 -1.18
N ALA A 192 -10.06 -3.22 -2.40
CA ALA A 192 -10.54 -4.11 -3.46
C ALA A 192 -9.47 -5.12 -3.89
N ALA A 193 -8.22 -4.68 -4.07
CA ALA A 193 -7.10 -5.56 -4.42
C ALA A 193 -6.84 -6.63 -3.34
N SER A 194 -7.21 -6.38 -2.07
CA SER A 194 -7.03 -7.35 -0.98
C SER A 194 -7.77 -8.66 -1.21
N LEU A 195 -8.84 -8.66 -2.00
CA LEU A 195 -9.63 -9.85 -2.31
C LEU A 195 -8.83 -10.92 -3.06
N ALA A 196 -7.74 -10.55 -3.76
CA ALA A 196 -6.87 -11.49 -4.46
C ALA A 196 -6.15 -12.47 -3.51
N VAL A 197 -5.83 -12.03 -2.28
CA VAL A 197 -5.14 -12.86 -1.26
C VAL A 197 -6.02 -13.14 -0.04
N MET A 198 -7.11 -12.41 0.10
CA MET A 198 -8.10 -12.52 1.20
C MET A 198 -9.52 -12.51 0.62
N PRO A 199 -9.96 -13.57 -0.12
CA PRO A 199 -11.26 -13.56 -0.84
C PRO A 199 -12.47 -13.39 0.09
N GLU A 200 -12.34 -13.72 1.37
CA GLU A 200 -13.37 -13.53 2.39
C GLU A 200 -13.23 -12.19 3.16
N ASN A 201 -12.45 -11.24 2.63
CA ASN A 201 -12.31 -9.94 3.27
C ASN A 201 -13.55 -9.07 2.97
N HIS A 202 -14.41 -8.89 3.94
CA HIS A 202 -15.64 -8.07 3.83
C HIS A 202 -15.49 -6.69 4.49
N ARG A 203 -14.25 -6.31 4.87
CA ARG A 203 -14.00 -5.01 5.49
C ARG A 203 -14.11 -3.89 4.46
N GLN A 204 -14.58 -2.75 4.94
CA GLN A 204 -14.74 -1.54 4.15
C GLN A 204 -13.67 -0.52 4.54
N ILE A 205 -13.29 0.36 3.61
CA ILE A 205 -12.45 1.51 3.93
C ILE A 205 -13.12 2.40 5.01
N LYS A 206 -12.31 3.10 5.77
CA LYS A 206 -12.81 4.02 6.80
C LYS A 206 -12.06 5.35 6.77
N ALA A 207 -12.82 6.45 6.89
CA ALA A 207 -12.22 7.74 7.15
C ALA A 207 -11.53 7.74 8.53
N ALA A 208 -10.31 8.25 8.58
CA ALA A 208 -9.59 8.41 9.83
C ALA A 208 -10.22 9.53 10.66
N GLY A 209 -10.45 9.23 11.95
CA GLY A 209 -10.73 10.26 12.92
C GLY A 209 -9.46 10.84 13.52
N SER A 210 -9.61 11.79 14.45
CA SER A 210 -8.47 12.44 15.15
C SER A 210 -7.59 11.49 15.99
N ASN A 211 -8.05 10.25 16.19
CA ASN A 211 -7.30 9.19 16.88
C ASN A 211 -6.17 8.58 16.03
N ILE A 212 -6.19 8.77 14.71
CA ILE A 212 -5.10 8.35 13.80
C ILE A 212 -4.28 9.59 13.43
N TYR A 213 -3.37 9.97 14.32
CA TYR A 213 -2.64 11.25 14.29
C TYR A 213 -2.05 11.58 12.90
N LEU A 214 -1.38 10.65 12.23
CA LEU A 214 -0.74 10.92 10.95
C LEU A 214 -1.77 11.24 9.87
N LEU A 215 -2.83 10.44 9.76
CA LEU A 215 -3.88 10.66 8.75
C LEU A 215 -4.72 11.92 9.02
N ASP A 216 -4.86 12.33 10.29
CA ASP A 216 -5.53 13.57 10.67
C ASP A 216 -4.72 14.82 10.29
N ARG A 217 -3.38 14.73 10.34
CA ARG A 217 -2.49 15.88 10.18
C ARG A 217 -1.89 16.04 8.80
N ILE A 218 -1.62 14.95 8.09
CA ILE A 218 -1.08 14.98 6.73
C ILE A 218 -2.14 15.50 5.77
N LYS A 219 -1.76 16.44 4.90
CA LYS A 219 -2.67 17.14 3.96
C LYS A 219 -2.58 16.60 2.53
N SER A 220 -1.47 15.96 2.18
CA SER A 220 -1.37 15.19 0.94
C SER A 220 -2.18 13.89 1.03
N PRO A 221 -2.44 13.19 -0.10
CA PRO A 221 -3.05 11.86 -0.07
C PRO A 221 -2.38 10.93 0.95
N ALA A 222 -3.18 10.30 1.82
CA ALA A 222 -2.66 9.50 2.93
C ALA A 222 -3.57 8.33 3.27
N VAL A 223 -2.99 7.13 3.40
CA VAL A 223 -3.68 5.91 3.83
C VAL A 223 -2.89 5.17 4.90
N LEU A 224 -3.59 4.42 5.75
CA LEU A 224 -3.01 3.47 6.69
C LEU A 224 -3.63 2.10 6.41
N VAL A 225 -2.76 1.12 6.19
CA VAL A 225 -3.14 -0.25 5.85
C VAL A 225 -2.91 -1.15 7.06
N GLU A 226 -4.00 -1.59 7.66
CA GLU A 226 -4.01 -2.69 8.64
C GLU A 226 -4.00 -4.00 7.86
N CYS A 227 -2.84 -4.63 7.74
CA CYS A 227 -2.62 -5.77 6.85
C CYS A 227 -3.34 -7.06 7.29
N GLY A 228 -3.76 -7.15 8.56
CA GLY A 228 -4.47 -8.26 9.17
C GLY A 228 -4.35 -8.20 10.69
N PHE A 229 -4.94 -9.16 11.41
CA PHE A 229 -5.05 -9.14 12.87
C PHE A 229 -4.05 -10.08 13.55
N LEU A 230 -3.10 -9.53 14.31
CA LEU A 230 -2.18 -10.33 15.13
C LEU A 230 -2.86 -11.02 16.32
N SER A 231 -4.04 -10.54 16.71
CA SER A 231 -4.90 -11.20 17.70
C SER A 231 -5.63 -12.45 17.17
N ASN A 232 -5.68 -12.64 15.82
CA ASN A 232 -6.23 -13.82 15.19
C ASN A 232 -5.09 -14.83 14.93
N PRO A 233 -5.11 -16.05 15.53
CA PRO A 233 -3.99 -16.99 15.39
C PRO A 233 -3.68 -17.39 13.94
N ALA A 234 -4.71 -17.62 13.11
CA ALA A 234 -4.52 -18.03 11.73
C ALA A 234 -3.98 -16.89 10.85
N GLU A 235 -4.34 -15.62 11.12
CA GLU A 235 -3.75 -14.48 10.43
C GLU A 235 -2.32 -14.20 10.91
N ALA A 236 -2.08 -14.28 12.22
CA ALA A 236 -0.75 -14.11 12.81
C ALA A 236 0.26 -15.11 12.22
N GLU A 237 -0.15 -16.39 12.06
CA GLU A 237 0.69 -17.40 11.41
C GLU A 237 1.00 -17.05 9.96
N ARG A 238 0.01 -16.62 9.17
CA ARG A 238 0.24 -16.18 7.78
C ARG A 238 1.10 -14.94 7.69
N LEU A 239 0.82 -13.91 8.50
CA LEU A 239 1.56 -12.65 8.53
C LEU A 239 3.03 -12.84 8.93
N ALA A 240 3.36 -13.86 9.73
CA ALA A 240 4.73 -14.21 10.08
C ALA A 240 5.53 -14.81 8.90
N ARG A 241 4.86 -15.23 7.81
CA ARG A 241 5.52 -15.84 6.65
C ARG A 241 5.92 -14.78 5.63
N GLU A 242 7.15 -14.87 5.16
CA GLU A 242 7.74 -13.93 4.22
C GLU A 242 7.00 -13.89 2.85
N ASP A 243 6.57 -15.07 2.35
CA ASP A 243 5.80 -15.16 1.11
C ASP A 243 4.45 -14.43 1.20
N TYR A 244 3.78 -14.52 2.35
CA TYR A 244 2.53 -13.81 2.59
C TYR A 244 2.74 -12.29 2.78
N GLN A 245 3.81 -11.88 3.43
CA GLN A 245 4.20 -10.45 3.53
C GLN A 245 4.43 -9.84 2.14
N ARG A 246 5.10 -10.57 1.24
CA ARG A 246 5.25 -10.16 -0.17
C ARG A 246 3.92 -10.09 -0.91
N ALA A 247 3.01 -11.05 -0.67
CA ALA A 247 1.66 -11.02 -1.26
C ALA A 247 0.85 -9.81 -0.76
N VAL A 248 0.93 -9.48 0.53
CA VAL A 248 0.32 -8.27 1.12
C VAL A 248 0.91 -7.00 0.49
N ALA A 249 2.23 -6.91 0.36
CA ALA A 249 2.89 -5.80 -0.31
C ALA A 249 2.45 -5.65 -1.77
N ALA A 250 2.30 -6.77 -2.50
CA ALA A 250 1.79 -6.76 -3.87
C ALA A 250 0.33 -6.27 -3.96
N VAL A 251 -0.51 -6.59 -2.99
CA VAL A 251 -1.88 -6.04 -2.89
C VAL A 251 -1.85 -4.51 -2.76
N VAL A 252 -1.02 -3.99 -1.84
CA VAL A 252 -0.88 -2.55 -1.65
C VAL A 252 -0.34 -1.88 -2.91
N PHE A 253 0.67 -2.47 -3.55
CA PHE A 253 1.24 -2.00 -4.81
C PHE A 253 0.18 -1.94 -5.92
N VAL A 254 -0.55 -3.04 -6.17
CA VAL A 254 -1.57 -3.11 -7.23
C VAL A 254 -2.69 -2.09 -6.96
N GLY A 255 -3.18 -1.99 -5.72
CA GLY A 255 -4.20 -1.01 -5.37
C GLY A 255 -3.74 0.44 -5.47
N THR A 256 -2.44 0.70 -5.27
CA THR A 256 -1.86 2.03 -5.43
C THR A 256 -1.67 2.42 -6.90
N MET A 257 -1.23 1.48 -7.74
CA MET A 257 -0.89 1.73 -9.15
C MET A 257 -2.05 1.51 -10.12
N GLY A 258 -3.05 0.72 -9.74
CA GLY A 258 -4.18 0.30 -10.61
C GLY A 258 -5.42 1.20 -10.56
N ARG A 259 -5.30 2.44 -10.09
CA ARG A 259 -6.37 3.44 -9.98
C ARG A 259 -6.50 4.29 -11.24
#